data_5d6224387ffccdd0f56898b894c1216f
#
_entry.id   5d6224387ffccdd0f56898b894c1216f
#
_cell.length_a   1.000
_cell.length_b   1.000
_cell.length_c   1.000
_cell.angle_alpha   90.00
_cell.angle_beta   90.00
_cell.angle_gamma   90.00
#
_symmetry.space_group_name_H-M   'P 1'
#
loop_
_entity.id
_entity.type
_entity.pdbx_description
1 polymer ?
#
loop_
_entity_poly.entity_id
_entity_poly.type
_entity_poly.pdbx_seq_one_letter_code
_entity_poly.pdbx_strand_id
1 'polypeptide(L)'
;MTRYPILIVLFVTLAAGACAGEGGGLGEPVEVDAESGAAVYLLGGDERPADNIYGEQPYGDATGRRIAIRYYPTGSRPGGINILDLYDGSNHEILSGEPPFPAFHAWGEWLYFAQAAEGRNWLRRCNYLSLAVENVAELPPERGAYSYGTVSPDHRYYAVSVRPPEGGPSQVHLLDLQTNAWSVLLNKPGYHAKHEQFSRDGRNRVLIQLNQMPDVKVVLLSELEPGGPERPFPADQPFTLRPTGHETWIGATSEIFFSTAMDPTLNGNVWRCTVGDEKPTLVYTGKTIMHVSVSRDGKYWIGDVAEEGVPIYIGSFESGRCERVCFTRTEFDKKQWSHAHPYLTADNKWLIFGARRNGHPQTYGARLSEGWLDSL
;
A
#
# COMPACT_ATOMS: atom_id res chain seq x y z
N MET A 1 59.59 -22.99 -34.33
CA MET A 1 58.86 -23.72 -33.27
C MET A 1 58.39 -22.69 -32.24
N THR A 2 57.16 -22.24 -32.38
CA THR A 2 56.55 -21.19 -31.54
C THR A 2 55.67 -21.88 -30.51
N ARG A 3 56.02 -21.75 -29.25
CA ARG A 3 55.26 -22.31 -28.11
C ARG A 3 54.20 -21.28 -27.70
N TYR A 4 52.93 -21.67 -27.76
CA TYR A 4 51.81 -20.91 -27.19
C TYR A 4 51.61 -21.32 -25.72
N PRO A 5 51.42 -20.35 -24.78
CA PRO A 5 51.07 -20.69 -23.41
C PRO A 5 49.59 -21.07 -23.29
N ILE A 6 49.33 -22.19 -22.63
CA ILE A 6 48.00 -22.65 -22.27
C ILE A 6 47.53 -21.82 -21.04
N LEU A 7 46.50 -21.02 -21.24
CA LEU A 7 45.81 -20.27 -20.19
C LEU A 7 44.85 -21.23 -19.48
N ILE A 8 45.20 -21.66 -18.28
CA ILE A 8 44.30 -22.45 -17.40
C ILE A 8 43.40 -21.46 -16.72
N VAL A 9 42.13 -21.39 -17.13
CA VAL A 9 41.07 -20.66 -16.41
C VAL A 9 40.59 -21.54 -15.24
N LEU A 10 41.00 -21.18 -14.03
CA LEU A 10 40.47 -21.78 -12.82
C LEU A 10 39.05 -21.24 -12.61
N PHE A 11 38.05 -22.09 -12.81
CA PHE A 11 36.70 -21.80 -12.30
C PHE A 11 36.72 -22.01 -10.78
N VAL A 12 36.76 -20.91 -10.03
CA VAL A 12 36.44 -20.91 -8.61
C VAL A 12 34.93 -20.98 -8.49
N THR A 13 34.38 -22.16 -8.30
CA THR A 13 33.01 -22.33 -7.81
C THR A 13 32.98 -21.83 -6.35
N LEU A 14 32.57 -20.58 -6.17
CA LEU A 14 32.10 -20.11 -4.87
C LEU A 14 30.83 -20.89 -4.55
N ALA A 15 30.97 -21.91 -3.70
CA ALA A 15 29.83 -22.48 -3.00
C ALA A 15 29.29 -21.38 -2.09
N ALA A 16 28.25 -20.69 -2.54
CA ALA A 16 27.43 -19.90 -1.66
C ALA A 16 26.87 -20.85 -0.60
N GLY A 17 27.41 -20.79 0.60
CA GLY A 17 26.85 -21.45 1.75
C GLY A 17 25.43 -20.94 1.93
N ALA A 18 24.45 -21.70 1.47
CA ALA A 18 23.07 -21.51 1.80
C ALA A 18 22.95 -21.66 3.32
N CYS A 19 22.88 -20.54 4.03
CA CYS A 19 22.24 -20.54 5.33
C CYS A 19 20.81 -21.00 5.09
N ALA A 20 20.56 -22.28 5.34
CA ALA A 20 19.23 -22.87 5.43
C ALA A 20 18.55 -22.25 6.67
N GLY A 21 18.07 -21.01 6.52
CA GLY A 21 17.08 -20.42 7.41
C GLY A 21 15.74 -21.04 7.07
N GLU A 22 15.10 -21.58 8.08
CA GLU A 22 13.78 -22.21 8.09
C GLU A 22 12.75 -21.36 7.30
N GLY A 23 12.65 -21.57 6.00
CA GLY A 23 11.71 -20.97 5.07
C GLY A 23 10.98 -22.09 4.34
N GLY A 24 10.17 -22.83 5.07
CA GLY A 24 9.26 -23.78 4.47
C GLY A 24 8.13 -23.03 3.78
N GLY A 25 7.86 -23.29 2.51
CA GLY A 25 6.56 -23.10 1.94
C GLY A 25 6.39 -22.11 0.78
N LEU A 26 7.19 -21.07 0.63
CA LEU A 26 7.06 -20.14 -0.51
C LEU A 26 7.72 -20.64 -1.82
N GLY A 27 8.41 -21.78 -1.76
CA GLY A 27 9.18 -22.31 -2.90
C GLY A 27 10.50 -21.55 -3.11
N GLU A 28 11.10 -21.76 -4.29
CA GLU A 28 12.31 -21.06 -4.68
C GLU A 28 12.00 -19.63 -5.13
N PRO A 29 12.91 -18.67 -4.91
CA PRO A 29 12.75 -17.34 -5.42
C PRO A 29 12.71 -17.35 -6.95
N VAL A 30 11.82 -16.59 -7.54
CA VAL A 30 11.75 -16.43 -9.01
C VAL A 30 12.90 -15.58 -9.54
N GLU A 31 13.53 -14.82 -8.66
CA GLU A 31 14.66 -13.93 -8.99
C GLU A 31 15.42 -13.55 -7.71
N VAL A 32 16.73 -13.32 -7.84
CA VAL A 32 17.54 -12.64 -6.82
C VAL A 32 18.14 -11.41 -7.47
N ASP A 33 17.85 -10.23 -6.93
CA ASP A 33 18.42 -8.99 -7.47
C ASP A 33 19.93 -8.93 -7.18
N ALA A 34 20.71 -8.65 -8.22
CA ALA A 34 22.18 -8.74 -8.18
C ALA A 34 22.83 -7.62 -7.35
N GLU A 35 22.15 -6.47 -7.16
CA GLU A 35 22.70 -5.33 -6.44
C GLU A 35 22.30 -5.37 -4.96
N SER A 36 21.01 -5.53 -4.68
CA SER A 36 20.49 -5.53 -3.31
C SER A 36 20.60 -6.89 -2.62
N GLY A 37 20.73 -7.98 -3.40
CA GLY A 37 20.63 -9.35 -2.89
C GLY A 37 19.22 -9.76 -2.50
N ALA A 38 18.20 -8.95 -2.73
CA ALA A 38 16.83 -9.25 -2.39
C ALA A 38 16.29 -10.44 -3.20
N ALA A 39 15.76 -11.44 -2.51
CA ALA A 39 15.16 -12.62 -3.12
C ALA A 39 13.67 -12.37 -3.38
N VAL A 40 13.26 -12.42 -4.64
CA VAL A 40 11.88 -12.14 -5.09
C VAL A 40 11.10 -13.44 -5.24
N TYR A 41 9.94 -13.51 -4.62
CA TYR A 41 9.04 -14.66 -4.65
C TYR A 41 7.72 -14.28 -5.30
N LEU A 42 7.11 -15.22 -6.03
CA LEU A 42 5.71 -15.15 -6.44
C LEU A 42 4.84 -15.54 -5.22
N LEU A 43 4.02 -14.62 -4.75
CA LEU A 43 3.15 -14.85 -3.61
C LEU A 43 1.74 -15.28 -4.07
N GLY A 44 1.11 -16.16 -3.30
CA GLY A 44 -0.21 -16.68 -3.66
C GLY A 44 -0.22 -17.84 -4.66
N GLY A 45 0.87 -18.14 -5.32
CA GLY A 45 1.25 -19.41 -5.97
C GLY A 45 0.33 -19.97 -7.06
N ASP A 46 -0.62 -19.22 -7.59
CA ASP A 46 -1.51 -19.73 -8.61
C ASP A 46 -1.62 -18.80 -9.84
N GLU A 47 -2.22 -19.32 -10.90
CA GLU A 47 -2.39 -18.59 -12.17
C GLU A 47 -3.53 -17.56 -12.12
N ARG A 48 -4.19 -17.37 -10.97
CA ARG A 48 -5.25 -16.37 -10.83
C ARG A 48 -4.66 -14.97 -10.76
N PRO A 49 -5.26 -14.00 -11.48
CA PRO A 49 -4.92 -12.61 -11.28
C PRO A 49 -5.11 -12.19 -9.83
N ALA A 50 -4.09 -11.55 -9.27
CA ALA A 50 -4.08 -11.12 -7.87
C ALA A 50 -3.33 -9.79 -7.74
N ASP A 51 -3.62 -9.04 -6.69
CA ASP A 51 -2.85 -7.87 -6.30
C ASP A 51 -2.66 -7.78 -4.78
N ASN A 52 -1.75 -6.90 -4.38
CA ASN A 52 -1.46 -6.57 -2.99
C ASN A 52 -2.41 -5.51 -2.43
N ILE A 53 -3.55 -5.30 -3.07
CA ILE A 53 -4.64 -4.37 -2.75
C ILE A 53 -4.22 -2.92 -3.00
N TYR A 54 -3.38 -2.32 -2.14
CA TYR A 54 -2.89 -0.96 -2.30
C TYR A 54 -1.66 -0.69 -1.42
N GLY A 55 -0.71 0.12 -1.89
CA GLY A 55 0.57 0.34 -1.19
C GLY A 55 0.54 1.41 -0.12
N GLU A 56 -0.17 2.51 -0.34
CA GLU A 56 -0.27 3.61 0.64
C GLU A 56 -0.88 3.13 1.96
N GLN A 57 -1.65 2.08 1.88
CA GLN A 57 -2.31 1.41 2.99
C GLN A 57 -1.88 -0.06 3.03
N PRO A 58 -0.76 -0.39 3.71
CA PRO A 58 -0.24 -1.75 3.75
C PRO A 58 -1.22 -2.72 4.41
N TYR A 59 -1.54 -3.81 3.72
CA TYR A 59 -2.48 -4.83 4.17
C TYR A 59 -1.74 -6.03 4.75
N GLY A 60 -1.21 -5.87 5.95
CA GLY A 60 -0.48 -6.91 6.67
C GLY A 60 -0.69 -6.81 8.18
N ASP A 61 -0.32 -7.87 8.90
CA ASP A 61 -0.43 -7.92 10.35
C ASP A 61 0.69 -7.14 11.06
N ALA A 62 0.50 -6.92 12.35
CA ALA A 62 1.43 -6.16 13.18
C ALA A 62 2.81 -6.81 13.35
N THR A 63 2.94 -8.12 13.07
CA THR A 63 4.20 -8.86 13.18
C THR A 63 5.00 -8.90 11.88
N GLY A 64 4.37 -8.50 10.75
CA GLY A 64 4.95 -8.61 9.42
C GLY A 64 4.93 -10.02 8.84
N ARG A 65 4.29 -11.00 9.54
CA ARG A 65 4.24 -12.38 9.12
C ARG A 65 3.19 -12.64 8.05
N ARG A 66 2.01 -12.02 8.16
CA ARG A 66 0.87 -12.30 7.30
C ARG A 66 0.44 -11.08 6.53
N ILE A 67 0.06 -11.30 5.27
CA ILE A 67 -0.46 -10.27 4.37
C ILE A 67 -1.79 -10.71 3.76
N ALA A 68 -2.59 -9.72 3.35
CA ALA A 68 -3.78 -9.97 2.56
C ALA A 68 -3.46 -9.87 1.06
N ILE A 69 -3.97 -10.82 0.29
CA ILE A 69 -3.90 -10.83 -1.17
C ILE A 69 -5.33 -10.83 -1.71
N ARG A 70 -5.61 -9.93 -2.65
CA ARG A 70 -6.89 -9.89 -3.35
C ARG A 70 -6.77 -10.63 -4.67
N TYR A 71 -7.69 -11.60 -4.90
CA TYR A 71 -7.80 -12.34 -6.14
C TYR A 71 -8.97 -11.83 -6.98
N TYR A 72 -8.76 -11.72 -8.28
CA TYR A 72 -9.80 -11.37 -9.24
C TYR A 72 -10.50 -12.59 -9.81
N PRO A 73 -11.79 -12.49 -10.18
CA PRO A 73 -12.52 -13.62 -10.74
C PRO A 73 -11.94 -14.00 -12.11
N THR A 74 -11.89 -15.32 -12.38
CA THR A 74 -11.49 -15.89 -13.66
C THR A 74 -12.35 -17.10 -14.03
N GLY A 75 -13.04 -17.05 -15.16
CA GLY A 75 -13.88 -18.15 -15.60
C GLY A 75 -14.88 -18.60 -14.53
N SER A 76 -14.74 -19.82 -14.02
CA SER A 76 -15.59 -20.36 -12.95
C SER A 76 -15.05 -20.10 -11.53
N ARG A 77 -13.86 -19.54 -11.38
CA ARG A 77 -13.27 -19.25 -10.06
C ARG A 77 -13.69 -17.85 -9.62
N PRO A 78 -14.36 -17.71 -8.48
CA PRO A 78 -14.70 -16.40 -7.93
C PRO A 78 -13.42 -15.65 -7.51
N GLY A 79 -13.51 -14.32 -7.45
CA GLY A 79 -12.52 -13.49 -6.78
C GLY A 79 -12.55 -13.73 -5.26
N GLY A 80 -11.81 -12.92 -4.50
CA GLY A 80 -11.84 -13.02 -3.06
C GLY A 80 -10.62 -12.41 -2.38
N ILE A 81 -10.49 -12.67 -1.08
CA ILE A 81 -9.32 -12.31 -0.29
C ILE A 81 -8.78 -13.54 0.41
N ASN A 82 -7.46 -13.68 0.36
CA ASN A 82 -6.74 -14.67 1.12
C ASN A 82 -5.76 -13.99 2.10
N ILE A 83 -5.47 -14.68 3.20
CA ILE A 83 -4.37 -14.36 4.09
C ILE A 83 -3.22 -15.33 3.80
N LEU A 84 -2.09 -14.78 3.39
CA LEU A 84 -0.86 -15.51 3.13
C LEU A 84 0.11 -15.36 4.29
N ASP A 85 0.66 -16.46 4.76
CA ASP A 85 1.76 -16.48 5.71
C ASP A 85 3.10 -16.50 4.94
N LEU A 86 3.92 -15.48 5.14
CA LEU A 86 5.18 -15.29 4.42
C LEU A 86 6.31 -16.27 4.87
N TYR A 87 6.11 -16.98 5.97
CA TYR A 87 7.12 -17.89 6.52
C TYR A 87 6.88 -19.35 6.15
N ASP A 88 5.63 -19.82 6.20
CA ASP A 88 5.29 -21.20 5.87
C ASP A 88 4.55 -21.35 4.53
N GLY A 89 4.23 -20.24 3.85
CA GLY A 89 3.57 -20.21 2.54
C GLY A 89 2.11 -20.62 2.58
N SER A 90 1.53 -20.85 3.78
CA SER A 90 0.11 -21.17 3.88
C SER A 90 -0.76 -20.03 3.40
N ASN A 91 -1.74 -20.34 2.53
CA ASN A 91 -2.60 -19.38 1.86
C ASN A 91 -4.06 -19.72 2.10
N HIS A 92 -4.72 -18.93 2.96
CA HIS A 92 -6.06 -19.22 3.46
C HIS A 92 -7.10 -18.26 2.86
N GLU A 93 -8.05 -18.81 2.11
CA GLU A 93 -9.21 -18.05 1.63
C GLU A 93 -10.09 -17.67 2.82
N ILE A 94 -10.27 -16.37 3.04
CA ILE A 94 -11.15 -15.83 4.09
C ILE A 94 -12.45 -15.26 3.52
N LEU A 95 -12.45 -15.00 2.23
CA LEU A 95 -13.59 -14.48 1.50
C LEU A 95 -13.57 -15.00 0.07
N SER A 96 -14.70 -15.53 -0.39
CA SER A 96 -14.96 -15.93 -1.78
C SER A 96 -16.09 -15.09 -2.37
N GLY A 97 -15.99 -14.72 -3.62
CA GLY A 97 -16.98 -13.92 -4.33
C GLY A 97 -16.37 -12.72 -5.05
N GLU A 98 -17.14 -11.64 -5.24
CA GLU A 98 -16.57 -10.40 -5.75
C GLU A 98 -15.57 -9.84 -4.74
N PRO A 99 -14.37 -9.39 -5.21
CA PRO A 99 -13.37 -8.89 -4.29
C PRO A 99 -13.90 -7.63 -3.59
N PRO A 100 -13.98 -7.63 -2.27
CA PRO A 100 -14.44 -6.47 -1.52
C PRO A 100 -13.39 -5.36 -1.59
N PHE A 101 -13.78 -4.20 -1.13
CA PHE A 101 -12.85 -3.10 -0.87
C PHE A 101 -12.41 -3.17 0.60
N PRO A 102 -11.20 -3.71 0.89
CA PRO A 102 -10.72 -3.78 2.26
C PRO A 102 -10.53 -2.40 2.87
N ALA A 103 -10.91 -2.25 4.12
CA ALA A 103 -10.63 -1.04 4.87
C ALA A 103 -9.26 -1.14 5.54
N PHE A 104 -8.49 -0.08 5.41
CA PHE A 104 -7.18 0.00 6.02
C PHE A 104 -7.26 0.14 7.56
N HIS A 105 -6.50 -0.69 8.23
CA HIS A 105 -6.22 -0.56 9.65
C HIS A 105 -4.72 -0.81 9.84
N ALA A 106 -3.99 0.25 10.18
CA ALA A 106 -2.53 0.27 10.13
C ALA A 106 -1.89 -0.80 11.02
N TRP A 107 -1.33 -1.84 10.39
CA TRP A 107 -0.59 -2.91 11.05
C TRP A 107 -1.26 -3.42 12.32
N GLY A 108 -2.60 -3.60 12.24
CA GLY A 108 -3.38 -4.14 13.33
C GLY A 108 -3.47 -5.66 13.30
N GLU A 109 -4.28 -6.19 14.19
CA GLU A 109 -4.58 -7.63 14.22
C GLU A 109 -5.63 -8.04 13.19
N TRP A 110 -6.32 -7.07 12.57
CA TRP A 110 -7.54 -7.27 11.82
C TRP A 110 -7.46 -6.68 10.42
N LEU A 111 -7.93 -7.46 9.45
CA LEU A 111 -8.29 -6.97 8.13
C LEU A 111 -9.79 -6.66 8.13
N TYR A 112 -10.16 -5.41 7.85
CA TYR A 112 -11.56 -5.00 7.69
C TYR A 112 -11.96 -4.98 6.22
N PHE A 113 -13.19 -5.35 5.91
CA PHE A 113 -13.72 -5.34 4.54
C PHE A 113 -15.24 -5.25 4.52
N ALA A 114 -15.79 -4.61 3.48
CA ALA A 114 -17.22 -4.61 3.22
C ALA A 114 -17.60 -5.88 2.42
N GLN A 115 -18.68 -6.55 2.80
CA GLN A 115 -19.19 -7.73 2.12
C GLN A 115 -20.71 -7.78 2.12
N ALA A 116 -21.29 -8.11 0.96
CA ALA A 116 -22.68 -8.51 0.89
C ALA A 116 -22.82 -9.97 1.38
N ALA A 117 -23.64 -10.21 2.38
CA ALA A 117 -23.93 -11.53 2.90
C ALA A 117 -25.37 -11.55 3.45
N GLU A 118 -26.10 -12.65 3.22
CA GLU A 118 -27.46 -12.86 3.75
C GLU A 118 -28.46 -11.74 3.37
N GLY A 119 -28.27 -11.14 2.17
CA GLY A 119 -29.11 -10.05 1.67
C GLY A 119 -28.85 -8.68 2.31
N ARG A 120 -27.77 -8.55 3.07
CA ARG A 120 -27.30 -7.31 3.72
C ARG A 120 -25.86 -7.01 3.35
N ASN A 121 -25.45 -5.76 3.51
CA ASN A 121 -24.06 -5.38 3.41
C ASN A 121 -23.49 -5.25 4.84
N TRP A 122 -22.35 -5.85 5.07
CA TRP A 122 -21.67 -5.85 6.35
C TRP A 122 -20.28 -5.24 6.25
N LEU A 123 -19.89 -4.43 7.23
CA LEU A 123 -18.50 -4.29 7.59
C LEU A 123 -18.11 -5.52 8.40
N ARG A 124 -17.16 -6.28 7.91
CA ARG A 124 -16.62 -7.48 8.56
C ARG A 124 -15.15 -7.27 8.86
N ARG A 125 -14.63 -8.12 9.74
CA ARG A 125 -13.18 -8.18 9.97
C ARG A 125 -12.71 -9.62 10.09
N CYS A 126 -11.48 -9.87 9.63
CA CYS A 126 -10.77 -11.12 9.80
C CYS A 126 -9.57 -10.89 10.69
N ASN A 127 -9.41 -11.71 11.73
CA ASN A 127 -8.17 -11.71 12.50
C ASN A 127 -7.07 -12.41 11.71
N TYR A 128 -5.94 -11.72 11.48
CA TYR A 128 -4.84 -12.28 10.69
C TYR A 128 -4.27 -13.57 11.25
N LEU A 129 -4.25 -13.75 12.58
CA LEU A 129 -3.64 -14.91 13.23
C LEU A 129 -4.61 -16.09 13.33
N SER A 130 -5.81 -15.88 13.85
CA SER A 130 -6.79 -16.96 14.04
C SER A 130 -7.59 -17.28 12.77
N LEU A 131 -7.58 -16.39 11.76
CA LEU A 131 -8.38 -16.43 10.55
C LEU A 131 -9.91 -16.37 10.82
N ALA A 132 -10.30 -16.07 12.03
CA ALA A 132 -11.70 -15.90 12.40
C ALA A 132 -12.28 -14.65 11.73
N VAL A 133 -13.44 -14.81 11.10
CA VAL A 133 -14.18 -13.73 10.43
C VAL A 133 -15.44 -13.44 11.22
N GLU A 134 -15.69 -12.15 11.50
CA GLU A 134 -16.88 -11.70 12.26
C GLU A 134 -17.53 -10.46 11.64
N ASN A 135 -18.84 -10.31 11.86
CA ASN A 135 -19.57 -9.13 11.46
C ASN A 135 -19.30 -8.01 12.50
N VAL A 136 -19.01 -6.81 12.04
CA VAL A 136 -18.73 -5.64 12.88
C VAL A 136 -19.94 -4.70 12.91
N ALA A 137 -20.45 -4.32 11.72
CA ALA A 137 -21.59 -3.41 11.59
C ALA A 137 -22.31 -3.61 10.27
N GLU A 138 -23.59 -3.30 10.21
CA GLU A 138 -24.33 -3.27 8.95
C GLU A 138 -24.04 -2.00 8.18
N LEU A 139 -23.82 -2.12 6.87
CA LEU A 139 -23.60 -1.03 5.93
C LEU A 139 -24.90 -0.79 5.15
N PRO A 140 -25.70 0.22 5.50
CA PRO A 140 -27.00 0.44 4.90
C PRO A 140 -26.90 0.75 3.39
N PRO A 141 -27.55 -0.02 2.50
CA PRO A 141 -27.46 0.17 1.05
C PRO A 141 -28.03 1.50 0.57
N GLU A 142 -28.98 2.07 1.29
CA GLU A 142 -29.57 3.38 1.00
C GLU A 142 -28.60 4.54 1.06
N ARG A 143 -27.43 4.36 1.68
CA ARG A 143 -26.38 5.38 1.70
C ARG A 143 -25.63 5.46 0.38
N GLY A 144 -25.54 4.38 -0.37
CA GLY A 144 -24.88 4.33 -1.67
C GLY A 144 -23.81 3.25 -1.78
N ALA A 145 -22.92 3.41 -2.77
CA ALA A 145 -21.83 2.48 -3.02
C ALA A 145 -20.59 2.84 -2.18
N TYR A 146 -20.20 1.91 -1.32
CA TYR A 146 -19.00 2.03 -0.47
C TYR A 146 -17.72 1.75 -1.27
N SER A 147 -16.66 2.48 -0.95
CA SER A 147 -15.32 2.30 -1.51
C SER A 147 -14.37 1.69 -0.47
N TYR A 148 -13.06 1.83 -0.67
CA TYR A 148 -12.10 1.61 0.40
C TYR A 148 -12.41 2.53 1.55
N GLY A 149 -12.14 2.10 2.76
CA GLY A 149 -12.28 2.92 3.95
C GLY A 149 -11.08 2.78 4.85
N THR A 150 -11.17 3.36 6.02
CA THR A 150 -10.13 3.26 7.04
C THR A 150 -10.76 3.09 8.41
N VAL A 151 -10.11 2.30 9.27
CA VAL A 151 -10.52 2.09 10.66
C VAL A 151 -9.52 2.75 11.59
N SER A 152 -10.01 3.45 12.61
CA SER A 152 -9.14 4.09 13.59
C SER A 152 -8.31 3.07 14.39
N PRO A 153 -7.08 3.45 14.84
CA PRO A 153 -6.21 2.55 15.59
C PRO A 153 -6.83 1.96 16.87
N ASP A 154 -7.80 2.65 17.47
CA ASP A 154 -8.56 2.19 18.63
C ASP A 154 -9.80 1.34 18.28
N HIS A 155 -10.01 1.02 17.00
CA HIS A 155 -11.16 0.26 16.47
C HIS A 155 -12.53 0.89 16.74
N ARG A 156 -12.58 2.17 17.03
CA ARG A 156 -13.83 2.86 17.34
C ARG A 156 -14.54 3.41 16.12
N TYR A 157 -13.80 3.92 15.15
CA TYR A 157 -14.37 4.62 14.01
C TYR A 157 -14.02 3.94 12.69
N TYR A 158 -14.99 3.91 11.79
CA TYR A 158 -14.82 3.55 10.39
C TYR A 158 -15.18 4.76 9.52
N ALA A 159 -14.20 5.30 8.79
CA ALA A 159 -14.41 6.37 7.81
C ALA A 159 -14.32 5.79 6.40
N VAL A 160 -15.26 6.16 5.54
CA VAL A 160 -15.35 5.58 4.20
C VAL A 160 -15.97 6.55 3.20
N SER A 161 -15.41 6.60 1.99
CA SER A 161 -16.03 7.28 0.86
C SER A 161 -17.24 6.51 0.38
N VAL A 162 -18.34 7.20 0.26
CA VAL A 162 -19.63 6.68 -0.21
C VAL A 162 -20.09 7.51 -1.41
N ARG A 163 -20.42 6.84 -2.51
CA ARG A 163 -21.09 7.48 -3.66
C ARG A 163 -22.59 7.41 -3.45
N PRO A 164 -23.30 8.55 -3.35
CA PRO A 164 -24.74 8.57 -3.15
C PRO A 164 -25.50 7.82 -4.25
N PRO A 165 -26.68 7.22 -3.94
CA PRO A 165 -27.48 6.46 -4.91
C PRO A 165 -27.92 7.28 -6.13
N GLU A 166 -28.22 8.58 -5.92
CA GLU A 166 -28.57 9.53 -6.98
C GLU A 166 -27.39 9.94 -7.86
N GLY A 167 -26.19 9.47 -7.51
CA GLY A 167 -24.95 9.84 -8.18
C GLY A 167 -24.36 11.15 -7.64
N GLY A 168 -23.30 11.61 -8.29
CA GLY A 168 -22.58 12.82 -7.87
C GLY A 168 -21.24 12.53 -7.16
N PRO A 169 -20.64 13.54 -6.54
CA PRO A 169 -19.38 13.41 -5.82
C PRO A 169 -19.50 12.45 -4.64
N SER A 170 -18.44 11.67 -4.37
CA SER A 170 -18.38 10.84 -3.16
C SER A 170 -18.21 11.70 -1.92
N GLN A 171 -18.87 11.29 -0.87
CA GLN A 171 -18.85 11.90 0.47
C GLN A 171 -18.04 11.00 1.40
N VAL A 172 -17.45 11.56 2.47
CA VAL A 172 -16.87 10.76 3.55
C VAL A 172 -17.91 10.57 4.64
N HIS A 173 -18.25 9.33 4.89
CA HIS A 173 -19.12 8.94 5.98
C HIS A 173 -18.29 8.42 7.14
N LEU A 174 -18.75 8.66 8.36
CA LEU A 174 -18.18 8.16 9.60
C LEU A 174 -19.19 7.26 10.30
N LEU A 175 -18.76 6.07 10.67
CA LEU A 175 -19.50 5.16 11.54
C LEU A 175 -18.77 5.06 12.88
N ASP A 176 -19.45 5.39 13.98
CA ASP A 176 -19.01 5.05 15.32
C ASP A 176 -19.40 3.60 15.61
N LEU A 177 -18.39 2.71 15.68
CA LEU A 177 -18.58 1.26 15.84
C LEU A 177 -19.08 0.87 17.24
N GLN A 178 -19.00 1.76 18.23
CA GLN A 178 -19.54 1.51 19.57
C GLN A 178 -21.04 1.78 19.66
N THR A 179 -21.49 2.81 18.97
CA THR A 179 -22.89 3.28 19.03
C THR A 179 -23.71 2.92 17.78
N ASN A 180 -23.07 2.43 16.71
CA ASN A 180 -23.65 2.25 15.39
C ASN A 180 -24.21 3.55 14.78
N ALA A 181 -23.74 4.69 15.24
CA ALA A 181 -24.18 5.99 14.74
C ALA A 181 -23.42 6.36 13.46
N TRP A 182 -24.18 6.73 12.44
CA TRP A 182 -23.64 7.23 11.17
C TRP A 182 -23.76 8.75 11.09
N SER A 183 -22.70 9.37 10.57
CA SER A 183 -22.70 10.79 10.19
C SER A 183 -22.02 10.99 8.85
N VAL A 184 -22.33 12.10 8.16
CA VAL A 184 -21.58 12.56 6.98
C VAL A 184 -20.49 13.47 7.49
N LEU A 185 -19.26 12.99 7.48
CA LEU A 185 -18.09 13.71 7.96
C LEU A 185 -17.70 14.84 7.01
N LEU A 186 -17.71 14.55 5.69
CA LEU A 186 -17.36 15.51 4.65
C LEU A 186 -18.25 15.35 3.42
N ASN A 187 -18.86 16.44 3.00
CA ASN A 187 -19.58 16.57 1.74
C ASN A 187 -19.10 17.85 1.04
N LYS A 188 -18.24 17.71 0.02
CA LYS A 188 -17.68 18.85 -0.69
C LYS A 188 -18.15 18.85 -2.15
N PRO A 189 -19.10 19.74 -2.52
CA PRO A 189 -19.58 19.82 -3.88
C PRO A 189 -18.44 20.02 -4.89
N GLY A 190 -18.50 19.30 -6.01
CA GLY A 190 -17.50 19.35 -7.07
C GLY A 190 -16.27 18.47 -6.85
N TYR A 191 -16.09 17.87 -5.67
CA TYR A 191 -14.96 16.99 -5.38
C TYR A 191 -15.40 15.56 -5.05
N HIS A 192 -14.62 14.58 -5.49
CA HIS A 192 -14.73 13.21 -5.04
C HIS A 192 -13.73 12.99 -3.91
N ALA A 193 -14.22 12.65 -2.72
CA ALA A 193 -13.39 12.23 -1.60
C ALA A 193 -12.88 10.80 -1.83
N LYS A 194 -11.61 10.56 -1.51
CA LYS A 194 -10.91 9.27 -1.67
C LYS A 194 -9.79 9.13 -0.66
N HIS A 195 -9.23 7.93 -0.58
CA HIS A 195 -7.98 7.60 0.11
C HIS A 195 -7.98 8.05 1.58
N GLU A 196 -9.11 7.84 2.26
CA GLU A 196 -9.21 8.13 3.68
C GLU A 196 -8.21 7.31 4.46
N GLN A 197 -7.45 7.97 5.33
CA GLN A 197 -6.48 7.31 6.20
C GLN A 197 -6.54 7.89 7.61
N PHE A 198 -6.88 7.08 8.59
CA PHE A 198 -6.70 7.49 9.99
C PHE A 198 -5.21 7.67 10.32
N SER A 199 -4.91 8.72 11.09
CA SER A 199 -3.57 8.90 11.66
C SER A 199 -3.26 7.76 12.63
N ARG A 200 -1.98 7.39 12.70
CA ARG A 200 -1.49 6.28 13.54
C ARG A 200 -1.05 6.75 14.94
N ASP A 201 -1.21 8.04 15.23
CA ASP A 201 -0.80 8.67 16.50
C ASP A 201 -1.86 8.59 17.60
N GLY A 202 -2.97 7.88 17.35
CA GLY A 202 -4.06 7.71 18.31
C GLY A 202 -4.97 8.92 18.47
N ARG A 203 -4.80 9.98 17.65
CA ARG A 203 -5.64 11.19 17.73
C ARG A 203 -6.88 11.15 16.86
N ASN A 204 -7.12 10.02 16.18
CA ASN A 204 -8.29 9.80 15.31
C ASN A 204 -8.49 10.92 14.27
N ARG A 205 -7.40 11.42 13.68
CA ARG A 205 -7.44 12.38 12.58
C ARG A 205 -7.53 11.64 11.25
N VAL A 206 -8.28 12.18 10.29
CA VAL A 206 -8.44 11.56 8.97
C VAL A 206 -7.82 12.43 7.89
N LEU A 207 -6.86 11.87 7.17
CA LEU A 207 -6.35 12.39 5.90
C LEU A 207 -7.34 12.04 4.81
N ILE A 208 -7.66 13.00 3.94
CA ILE A 208 -8.59 12.80 2.81
C ILE A 208 -8.01 13.46 1.56
N GLN A 209 -8.05 12.72 0.46
CA GLN A 209 -7.80 13.26 -0.86
C GLN A 209 -9.10 13.73 -1.50
N LEU A 210 -9.12 14.96 -1.99
CA LEU A 210 -10.24 15.57 -2.71
C LEU A 210 -9.87 15.73 -4.19
N ASN A 211 -10.56 14.98 -5.04
CA ASN A 211 -10.31 14.95 -6.48
C ASN A 211 -11.40 15.69 -7.27
N GLN A 212 -10.98 16.71 -8.00
CA GLN A 212 -11.72 17.30 -9.12
C GLN A 212 -10.71 17.51 -10.25
N MET A 213 -10.56 16.48 -11.11
CA MET A 213 -9.51 16.55 -12.14
C MET A 213 -9.59 17.83 -12.98
N PRO A 214 -8.49 18.59 -13.15
CA PRO A 214 -7.11 18.20 -12.74
C PRO A 214 -6.76 18.52 -11.28
N ASP A 215 -7.63 19.12 -10.48
CA ASP A 215 -7.34 19.52 -9.11
C ASP A 215 -7.34 18.32 -8.16
N VAL A 216 -6.28 18.20 -7.39
CA VAL A 216 -6.15 17.26 -6.28
C VAL A 216 -5.73 18.03 -5.05
N LYS A 217 -6.51 17.96 -3.98
CA LYS A 217 -6.21 18.58 -2.68
C LYS A 217 -6.10 17.54 -1.61
N VAL A 218 -5.20 17.74 -0.68
CA VAL A 218 -5.00 16.87 0.48
C VAL A 218 -5.38 17.67 1.72
N VAL A 219 -6.35 17.16 2.48
CA VAL A 219 -6.90 17.82 3.66
C VAL A 219 -6.87 16.92 4.88
N LEU A 220 -6.74 17.53 6.04
CA LEU A 220 -6.85 16.87 7.34
C LEU A 220 -8.15 17.25 8.02
N LEU A 221 -8.90 16.26 8.45
CA LEU A 221 -10.00 16.42 9.42
C LEU A 221 -9.48 16.00 10.79
N SER A 222 -9.31 16.97 11.67
CA SER A 222 -8.84 16.74 13.04
C SER A 222 -9.96 16.57 14.03
N GLU A 223 -11.17 16.97 13.67
CA GLU A 223 -12.40 16.83 14.44
C GLU A 223 -13.35 15.93 13.63
N LEU A 224 -13.76 14.81 14.22
CA LEU A 224 -14.63 13.83 13.57
C LEU A 224 -16.11 14.21 13.74
N GLU A 225 -16.42 15.48 13.50
CA GLU A 225 -17.77 16.01 13.55
C GLU A 225 -18.26 16.45 12.15
N PRO A 226 -19.55 16.28 11.84
CA PRO A 226 -20.10 16.73 10.57
C PRO A 226 -19.81 18.21 10.30
N GLY A 227 -19.15 18.49 9.16
CA GLY A 227 -18.78 19.86 8.81
C GLY A 227 -17.61 20.44 9.61
N GLY A 228 -16.86 19.60 10.29
CA GLY A 228 -15.62 19.99 10.98
C GLY A 228 -14.62 20.68 10.06
N PRO A 229 -13.68 21.49 10.59
CA PRO A 229 -12.79 22.30 9.80
C PRO A 229 -11.82 21.45 8.98
N GLU A 230 -11.79 21.70 7.68
CA GLU A 230 -10.76 21.19 6.79
C GLU A 230 -9.45 21.96 7.02
N ARG A 231 -8.36 21.25 7.23
CA ARG A 231 -7.02 21.83 7.32
C ARG A 231 -6.20 21.33 6.11
N PRO A 232 -5.97 22.19 5.10
CA PRO A 232 -5.19 21.77 3.93
C PRO A 232 -3.72 21.59 4.31
N PHE A 233 -3.11 20.57 3.74
CA PHE A 233 -1.66 20.45 3.71
C PHE A 233 -1.09 21.41 2.66
N PRO A 234 0.15 21.89 2.82
CA PRO A 234 0.83 22.74 1.84
C PRO A 234 1.29 21.91 0.63
N ALA A 235 0.35 21.26 -0.02
CA ALA A 235 0.51 20.47 -1.25
C ALA A 235 -0.24 21.17 -2.38
N ASP A 236 0.29 21.10 -3.63
CA ASP A 236 -0.20 21.86 -4.78
C ASP A 236 0.26 23.34 -4.76
N GLN A 237 -0.13 24.10 -5.80
CA GLN A 237 0.25 25.52 -5.92
C GLN A 237 -0.24 26.34 -4.72
N PRO A 238 0.56 27.26 -4.19
CA PRO A 238 1.87 27.73 -4.71
C PRO A 238 3.08 26.92 -4.18
N PHE A 239 2.88 25.85 -3.45
CA PHE A 239 3.93 25.14 -2.70
C PHE A 239 4.67 24.09 -3.55
N THR A 240 3.92 23.28 -4.30
CA THR A 240 4.44 22.22 -5.17
C THR A 240 3.73 22.21 -6.50
N LEU A 241 4.19 21.38 -7.42
CA LEU A 241 3.36 20.98 -8.56
C LEU A 241 2.21 20.10 -8.05
N ARG A 242 1.23 19.88 -8.93
CA ARG A 242 0.01 19.12 -8.61
C ARG A 242 0.32 17.77 -7.98
N PRO A 243 -0.29 17.42 -6.83
CA PRO A 243 -0.24 16.10 -6.26
C PRO A 243 -0.74 15.02 -7.24
N THR A 244 -0.15 13.84 -7.21
CA THR A 244 -0.59 12.72 -8.06
C THR A 244 -1.76 11.95 -7.46
N GLY A 245 -2.01 12.15 -6.17
CA GLY A 245 -3.03 11.43 -5.41
C GLY A 245 -2.47 10.20 -4.71
N HIS A 246 -1.20 10.24 -4.38
CA HIS A 246 -0.51 9.23 -3.58
C HIS A 246 0.10 9.91 -2.38
N GLU A 247 -0.53 9.75 -1.23
CA GLU A 247 -0.12 10.32 0.06
C GLU A 247 -0.33 9.31 1.18
N THR A 248 0.53 9.34 2.20
CA THR A 248 0.43 8.49 3.38
C THR A 248 1.05 9.15 4.61
N TRP A 249 0.67 8.68 5.81
CA TRP A 249 1.27 9.13 7.06
C TRP A 249 2.70 8.63 7.22
N ILE A 250 3.58 9.47 7.79
CA ILE A 250 4.93 9.05 8.19
C ILE A 250 4.87 8.48 9.62
N GLY A 251 4.83 7.15 9.72
CA GLY A 251 4.75 6.47 11.01
C GLY A 251 3.58 6.96 11.88
N ALA A 252 3.83 7.14 13.17
CA ALA A 252 2.87 7.68 14.14
C ALA A 252 3.05 9.20 14.36
N THR A 253 3.38 9.94 13.30
CA THR A 253 3.56 11.39 13.35
C THR A 253 2.35 12.15 12.79
N SER A 254 2.46 13.48 12.74
CA SER A 254 1.52 14.35 12.03
C SER A 254 1.97 14.73 10.61
N GLU A 255 3.10 14.19 10.17
CA GLU A 255 3.61 14.42 8.82
C GLU A 255 2.99 13.44 7.83
N ILE A 256 2.82 13.92 6.59
CA ILE A 256 2.51 13.07 5.44
C ILE A 256 3.70 13.04 4.48
N PHE A 257 3.81 11.93 3.75
CA PHE A 257 4.67 11.76 2.59
C PHE A 257 3.78 11.64 1.35
N PHE A 258 4.09 12.39 0.29
CA PHE A 258 3.26 12.42 -0.90
C PHE A 258 4.06 12.66 -2.18
N SER A 259 3.50 12.24 -3.32
CA SER A 259 4.07 12.48 -4.63
C SER A 259 3.31 13.54 -5.42
N THR A 260 4.05 14.25 -6.29
CA THR A 260 3.51 15.27 -7.21
C THR A 260 3.91 14.96 -8.65
N ALA A 261 3.46 15.77 -9.60
CA ALA A 261 4.12 15.85 -10.89
C ALA A 261 5.61 16.18 -10.68
N MET A 262 6.47 15.67 -11.58
CA MET A 262 7.92 15.90 -11.51
C MET A 262 8.22 17.38 -11.70
N ASP A 263 8.91 17.99 -10.73
CA ASP A 263 9.42 19.35 -10.86
C ASP A 263 10.77 19.33 -11.60
N PRO A 264 10.82 19.83 -12.84
CA PRO A 264 12.04 19.77 -13.63
C PRO A 264 13.15 20.71 -13.11
N THR A 265 12.81 21.69 -12.28
CA THR A 265 13.79 22.65 -11.71
C THR A 265 14.46 22.08 -10.47
N LEU A 266 13.73 21.29 -9.69
CA LEU A 266 14.21 20.65 -8.48
C LEU A 266 14.65 19.19 -8.74
N ASN A 267 14.32 18.65 -9.90
CA ASN A 267 14.56 17.25 -10.27
C ASN A 267 14.01 16.28 -9.22
N GLY A 268 12.80 16.55 -8.70
CA GLY A 268 12.18 15.76 -7.64
C GLY A 268 10.66 15.92 -7.61
N ASN A 269 9.99 14.96 -6.99
CA ASN A 269 8.53 14.95 -6.94
C ASN A 269 7.94 14.29 -5.69
N VAL A 270 8.76 13.98 -4.69
CA VAL A 270 8.28 13.42 -3.42
C VAL A 270 8.63 14.33 -2.25
N TRP A 271 7.62 14.57 -1.42
CA TRP A 271 7.64 15.62 -0.43
C TRP A 271 7.12 15.12 0.92
N ARG A 272 7.49 15.82 1.99
CA ARG A 272 6.87 15.65 3.31
C ARG A 272 6.45 17.00 3.90
N CYS A 273 5.38 17.01 4.67
CA CYS A 273 4.90 18.20 5.37
C CYS A 273 3.91 17.86 6.48
N THR A 274 3.66 18.85 7.34
CA THR A 274 2.52 18.86 8.26
C THR A 274 1.55 19.98 7.90
N VAL A 275 0.35 19.93 8.48
CA VAL A 275 -0.59 21.05 8.40
C VAL A 275 -0.03 22.26 9.16
N GLY A 276 0.04 23.38 8.47
CA GLY A 276 0.56 24.65 9.05
C GLY A 276 2.03 24.92 8.75
N ASP A 277 2.72 24.01 8.07
CA ASP A 277 4.06 24.30 7.55
C ASP A 277 3.98 25.42 6.51
N GLU A 278 4.98 26.29 6.46
CA GLU A 278 5.09 27.36 5.45
C GLU A 278 5.27 26.78 4.04
N LYS A 279 5.96 25.64 3.94
CA LYS A 279 6.21 24.89 2.69
C LYS A 279 6.57 23.44 2.99
N PRO A 280 6.32 22.52 2.05
CA PRO A 280 6.78 21.15 2.18
C PRO A 280 8.29 21.03 1.99
N THR A 281 8.85 19.95 2.50
CA THR A 281 10.27 19.58 2.33
C THR A 281 10.39 18.53 1.23
N LEU A 282 11.25 18.79 0.24
CA LEU A 282 11.59 17.80 -0.79
C LEU A 282 12.40 16.66 -0.15
N VAL A 283 11.97 15.42 -0.37
CA VAL A 283 12.58 14.23 0.26
C VAL A 283 13.66 13.61 -0.61
N TYR A 284 13.45 13.58 -1.93
CA TYR A 284 14.35 12.90 -2.85
C TYR A 284 14.38 13.57 -4.22
N THR A 285 15.54 13.49 -4.88
CA THR A 285 15.78 14.01 -6.24
C THR A 285 16.34 12.92 -7.15
N GLY A 286 16.17 13.07 -8.45
CA GLY A 286 16.79 12.23 -9.47
C GLY A 286 15.87 11.22 -10.15
N LYS A 287 14.74 10.84 -9.55
CA LYS A 287 13.78 9.89 -10.13
C LYS A 287 12.36 10.38 -9.96
N THR A 288 11.50 10.00 -10.91
CA THR A 288 10.04 10.23 -10.79
C THR A 288 9.41 9.08 -10.04
N ILE A 289 9.13 9.28 -8.76
CA ILE A 289 8.42 8.31 -7.92
C ILE A 289 6.92 8.40 -8.22
N MET A 290 6.28 7.27 -8.44
CA MET A 290 4.84 7.20 -8.74
C MET A 290 4.02 6.94 -7.48
N HIS A 291 4.01 5.71 -7.01
CA HIS A 291 3.27 5.30 -5.81
C HIS A 291 4.19 5.36 -4.61
N VAL A 292 3.67 5.80 -3.49
CA VAL A 292 4.45 5.98 -2.27
C VAL A 292 3.87 5.20 -1.10
N SER A 293 4.73 4.69 -0.25
CA SER A 293 4.39 4.17 1.07
C SER A 293 5.48 4.49 2.08
N VAL A 294 5.22 4.20 3.35
CA VAL A 294 6.14 4.46 4.46
C VAL A 294 6.18 3.24 5.37
N SER A 295 7.35 2.88 5.87
CA SER A 295 7.53 1.83 6.87
C SER A 295 6.76 2.12 8.15
N ARG A 296 6.41 1.08 8.92
CA ARG A 296 5.64 1.23 10.16
C ARG A 296 6.29 2.19 11.16
N ASP A 297 7.59 2.13 11.28
CA ASP A 297 8.38 2.97 12.18
C ASP A 297 8.60 4.40 11.68
N GLY A 298 8.19 4.69 10.44
CA GLY A 298 8.33 6.01 9.83
C GLY A 298 9.76 6.35 9.38
N LYS A 299 10.68 5.39 9.37
CA LYS A 299 12.09 5.64 9.02
C LYS A 299 12.35 5.62 7.52
N TYR A 300 11.61 4.77 6.79
CA TYR A 300 11.86 4.52 5.38
C TYR A 300 10.63 4.87 4.54
N TRP A 301 10.89 5.50 3.40
CA TRP A 301 9.90 5.64 2.33
C TRP A 301 10.15 4.61 1.24
N ILE A 302 9.09 4.20 0.57
CA ILE A 302 9.11 3.23 -0.51
C ILE A 302 8.42 3.85 -1.73
N GLY A 303 8.95 3.60 -2.93
CA GLY A 303 8.30 4.05 -4.15
C GLY A 303 8.77 3.32 -5.38
N ASP A 304 7.88 3.17 -6.35
CA ASP A 304 8.19 2.67 -7.68
C ASP A 304 8.45 3.83 -8.64
N VAL A 305 9.25 3.56 -9.67
CA VAL A 305 9.71 4.57 -10.63
C VAL A 305 9.19 4.25 -12.02
N ALA A 306 8.74 5.28 -12.76
CA ALA A 306 8.25 5.17 -14.13
C ALA A 306 9.40 4.99 -15.14
N GLU A 307 10.21 3.95 -14.98
CA GLU A 307 11.31 3.58 -15.86
C GLU A 307 11.13 2.15 -16.37
N GLU A 308 11.96 1.73 -17.30
CA GLU A 308 11.95 0.36 -17.83
C GLU A 308 12.12 -0.68 -16.72
N GLY A 309 11.25 -1.70 -16.71
CA GLY A 309 11.20 -2.71 -15.67
C GLY A 309 10.59 -2.25 -14.36
N VAL A 310 10.21 -0.98 -14.24
CA VAL A 310 9.58 -0.37 -13.04
C VAL A 310 10.32 -0.76 -11.76
N PRO A 311 11.50 -0.16 -11.51
CA PRO A 311 12.27 -0.44 -10.29
C PRO A 311 11.58 0.12 -9.06
N ILE A 312 11.75 -0.57 -7.92
CA ILE A 312 11.29 -0.12 -6.61
C ILE A 312 12.49 0.32 -5.78
N TYR A 313 12.36 1.50 -5.19
CA TYR A 313 13.35 2.12 -4.31
C TYR A 313 12.87 2.19 -2.88
N ILE A 314 13.81 2.09 -1.95
CA ILE A 314 13.61 2.44 -0.55
C ILE A 314 14.62 3.52 -0.19
N GLY A 315 14.15 4.57 0.49
CA GLY A 315 15.01 5.62 0.99
C GLY A 315 14.77 5.90 2.47
N SER A 316 15.80 6.40 3.13
CA SER A 316 15.76 6.78 4.53
C SER A 316 15.41 8.25 4.68
N PHE A 317 14.42 8.57 5.52
CA PHE A 317 14.11 9.97 5.87
C PHE A 317 15.20 10.64 6.70
N GLU A 318 16.02 9.85 7.41
CA GLU A 318 17.07 10.36 8.28
C GLU A 318 18.35 10.67 7.50
N SER A 319 18.87 9.68 6.76
CA SER A 319 20.14 9.83 6.04
C SER A 319 19.99 10.52 4.69
N GLY A 320 18.78 10.50 4.10
CA GLY A 320 18.53 10.92 2.71
C GLY A 320 19.06 9.94 1.65
N ARG A 321 19.67 8.80 2.06
CA ARG A 321 20.10 7.75 1.13
C ARG A 321 18.90 7.01 0.54
N CYS A 322 19.08 6.54 -0.68
CA CYS A 322 18.03 5.82 -1.41
C CYS A 322 18.69 4.79 -2.33
N GLU A 323 18.23 3.56 -2.26
CA GLU A 323 18.77 2.45 -3.02
C GLU A 323 17.63 1.65 -3.71
N ARG A 324 17.93 1.06 -4.86
CA ARG A 324 17.02 0.17 -5.55
C ARG A 324 16.99 -1.20 -4.87
N VAL A 325 15.79 -1.72 -4.64
CA VAL A 325 15.60 -3.08 -4.07
C VAL A 325 15.53 -4.12 -5.17
N CYS A 326 14.62 -3.92 -6.13
CA CYS A 326 14.42 -4.86 -7.23
C CYS A 326 13.68 -4.19 -8.39
N PHE A 327 13.55 -4.90 -9.51
CA PHE A 327 12.64 -4.54 -10.59
C PHE A 327 11.33 -5.31 -10.45
N THR A 328 10.20 -4.63 -10.65
CA THR A 328 8.90 -5.33 -10.73
C THR A 328 8.81 -6.17 -11.99
N ARG A 329 9.49 -5.77 -13.07
CA ARG A 329 9.40 -6.33 -14.42
C ARG A 329 7.98 -6.38 -14.96
N THR A 330 7.13 -5.46 -14.51
CA THR A 330 5.73 -5.41 -14.93
C THR A 330 5.62 -4.99 -16.38
N GLU A 331 4.73 -5.63 -17.13
CA GLU A 331 4.28 -5.17 -18.43
C GLU A 331 3.28 -4.03 -18.21
N PHE A 332 3.78 -2.80 -18.26
CA PHE A 332 2.98 -1.61 -17.94
C PHE A 332 1.96 -1.31 -19.06
N ASP A 333 0.67 -1.40 -18.76
CA ASP A 333 -0.43 -1.19 -19.71
C ASP A 333 -1.40 -0.05 -19.34
N LYS A 334 -1.01 0.80 -18.39
CA LYS A 334 -1.82 1.90 -17.82
C LYS A 334 -3.08 1.46 -17.07
N LYS A 335 -3.27 0.18 -16.80
CA LYS A 335 -4.37 -0.30 -15.97
C LYS A 335 -3.94 -0.37 -14.51
N GLN A 336 -4.87 -0.12 -13.59
CA GLN A 336 -4.60 -0.06 -12.15
C GLN A 336 -3.88 -1.31 -11.63
N TRP A 337 -4.24 -2.49 -12.12
CA TRP A 337 -3.62 -3.76 -11.70
C TRP A 337 -2.20 -4.01 -12.24
N SER A 338 -1.68 -3.17 -13.15
CA SER A 338 -0.28 -3.20 -13.56
C SER A 338 0.62 -2.32 -12.71
N HIS A 339 0.04 -1.57 -11.77
CA HIS A 339 0.76 -0.69 -10.85
C HIS A 339 1.33 -1.49 -9.68
N ALA A 340 2.53 -1.12 -9.23
CA ALA A 340 3.24 -1.90 -8.21
C ALA A 340 2.67 -1.73 -6.80
N HIS A 341 2.25 -0.51 -6.43
CA HIS A 341 1.77 -0.18 -5.09
C HIS A 341 2.64 -0.79 -3.97
N PRO A 342 3.96 -0.53 -3.94
CA PRO A 342 4.87 -1.24 -3.06
C PRO A 342 4.72 -0.80 -1.60
N TYR A 343 4.86 -1.74 -0.66
CA TYR A 343 4.93 -1.45 0.78
C TYR A 343 5.84 -2.43 1.52
N LEU A 344 6.39 -2.01 2.66
CA LEU A 344 7.10 -2.90 3.57
C LEU A 344 6.13 -3.58 4.54
N THR A 345 6.42 -4.82 4.91
CA THR A 345 5.77 -5.48 6.05
C THR A 345 6.10 -4.77 7.37
N ALA A 346 5.31 -5.01 8.41
CA ALA A 346 5.47 -4.32 9.69
C ALA A 346 6.82 -4.54 10.38
N ASP A 347 7.51 -5.64 10.08
CA ASP A 347 8.85 -5.98 10.56
C ASP A 347 9.98 -5.52 9.62
N ASN A 348 9.64 -4.84 8.54
CA ASN A 348 10.55 -4.35 7.51
C ASN A 348 11.38 -5.44 6.79
N LYS A 349 10.96 -6.72 6.84
CA LYS A 349 11.72 -7.81 6.20
C LYS A 349 11.31 -8.12 4.78
N TRP A 350 10.09 -7.72 4.40
CA TRP A 350 9.57 -7.98 3.08
C TRP A 350 9.06 -6.70 2.43
N LEU A 351 9.40 -6.54 1.16
CA LEU A 351 8.81 -5.57 0.25
C LEU A 351 7.74 -6.28 -0.57
N ILE A 352 6.47 -5.91 -0.40
CA ILE A 352 5.33 -6.49 -1.12
C ILE A 352 4.94 -5.57 -2.26
N PHE A 353 4.66 -6.13 -3.44
CA PHE A 353 4.27 -5.35 -4.61
C PHE A 353 3.46 -6.16 -5.63
N GLY A 354 2.69 -5.45 -6.45
CA GLY A 354 2.01 -6.00 -7.63
C GLY A 354 2.90 -5.97 -8.86
N ALA A 355 2.80 -6.97 -9.74
CA ALA A 355 3.42 -6.92 -11.06
C ALA A 355 2.68 -7.80 -12.06
N ARG A 356 2.74 -7.40 -13.34
CA ARG A 356 2.24 -8.20 -14.46
C ARG A 356 3.42 -8.72 -15.25
N ARG A 357 3.92 -9.90 -14.87
CA ARG A 357 5.07 -10.52 -15.54
C ARG A 357 4.68 -11.52 -16.63
N ASN A 358 3.52 -12.16 -16.51
CA ASN A 358 3.06 -13.26 -17.36
C ASN A 358 1.65 -13.00 -17.92
N GLY A 359 1.37 -11.77 -18.37
CA GLY A 359 0.11 -11.41 -19.02
C GLY A 359 -1.06 -11.11 -18.05
N HIS A 360 -0.94 -11.41 -16.77
CA HIS A 360 -1.93 -11.08 -15.74
C HIS A 360 -1.27 -10.58 -14.44
N PRO A 361 -1.96 -9.75 -13.64
CA PRO A 361 -1.40 -9.22 -12.40
C PRO A 361 -1.21 -10.32 -11.36
N GLN A 362 -0.13 -10.24 -10.61
CA GLN A 362 0.19 -11.13 -9.51
C GLN A 362 0.88 -10.36 -8.39
N THR A 363 0.80 -10.88 -7.16
CA THR A 363 1.49 -10.33 -6.01
C THR A 363 2.87 -10.98 -5.86
N TYR A 364 3.86 -10.15 -5.63
CA TYR A 364 5.25 -10.57 -5.38
C TYR A 364 5.72 -10.04 -4.01
N GLY A 365 6.69 -10.73 -3.44
CA GLY A 365 7.41 -10.29 -2.25
C GLY A 365 8.91 -10.39 -2.45
N ALA A 366 9.63 -9.30 -2.20
CA ALA A 366 11.08 -9.32 -2.14
C ALA A 366 11.53 -9.40 -0.68
N ARG A 367 12.19 -10.50 -0.30
CA ARG A 367 12.78 -10.64 1.02
C ARG A 367 14.09 -9.85 1.05
N LEU A 368 14.17 -8.86 1.93
CA LEU A 368 15.36 -8.06 2.11
C LEU A 368 16.47 -8.84 2.82
N SER A 369 17.71 -8.63 2.42
CA SER A 369 18.86 -9.16 3.14
C SER A 369 18.96 -8.56 4.53
N GLU A 370 19.44 -9.35 5.50
CA GLU A 370 19.64 -8.87 6.87
C GLU A 370 20.58 -7.65 6.90
N GLY A 371 20.20 -6.61 7.61
CA GLY A 371 20.96 -5.37 7.72
C GLY A 371 20.95 -4.47 6.47
N TRP A 372 20.25 -4.84 5.39
CA TRP A 372 20.21 -4.03 4.17
C TRP A 372 19.66 -2.63 4.43
N LEU A 373 18.56 -2.51 5.18
CA LEU A 373 17.98 -1.22 5.55
C LEU A 373 18.90 -0.39 6.44
N ASP A 374 19.72 -1.02 7.27
CA ASP A 374 20.69 -0.32 8.15
C ASP A 374 21.81 0.34 7.33
N SER A 375 21.98 -0.07 6.07
CA SER A 375 22.94 0.55 5.16
C SER A 375 22.44 1.86 4.53
N LEU A 376 21.13 2.13 4.65
CA LEU A 376 20.49 3.36 4.19
C LEU A 376 20.57 4.42 5.31
#